data_c2fc76d9421d6c9ca2c8b9c6b0e60e65
#
_entry.id   c2fc76d9421d6c9ca2c8b9c6b0e60e65
#
_cell.length_a   1.000
_cell.length_b   1.000
_cell.length_c   1.000
_cell.angle_alpha   90.00
_cell.angle_beta   90.00
_cell.angle_gamma   90.00
#
_symmetry.space_group_name_H-M   'P 1'
#
loop_
_entity.id
_entity.type
_entity.pdbx_description
1 polymer ?
#
loop_
_entity_poly.entity_id
_entity_poly.type
_entity_poly.pdbx_seq_one_letter_code
_entity_poly.pdbx_strand_id
1 'polypeptide(L)'
;PLTKWAGGFTFEYFMRNVALPMEDLSAFPAVQIKVYSQDLWGGYQIPVSANSDERISSNIALIGRFQNYQYKDSPGIDEFNYFRAYNSFLASAGFIQRKFSVQQQVFQYDLPEDIPYGNSLSLTAGLLSRSKEVVPYAGISAAYGDFTNIGYFNIKAQFGRFFNEEQINRDAFRVDGTYFTNLMDWKFA
;
A
#
# COMPACT_ATOMS: atom_id res chain seq x y z
N PRO A 1 2.48 -4.84 26.16
CA PRO A 1 1.06 -5.01 25.90
C PRO A 1 0.78 -4.55 24.47
N LEU A 2 0.55 -5.52 23.61
CA LEU A 2 0.22 -5.22 22.21
C LEU A 2 -1.24 -4.76 22.18
N THR A 3 -1.45 -3.52 21.80
CA THR A 3 -2.81 -3.03 21.52
C THR A 3 -3.35 -3.79 20.33
N LYS A 4 -4.57 -4.32 20.45
CA LYS A 4 -5.26 -4.99 19.34
C LYS A 4 -5.78 -3.99 18.33
N TRP A 5 -5.83 -2.71 18.66
CA TRP A 5 -6.30 -1.62 17.83
C TRP A 5 -5.13 -0.79 17.29
N ALA A 6 -5.22 -0.42 16.03
CA ALA A 6 -4.34 0.55 15.39
C ALA A 6 -5.19 1.49 14.54
N GLY A 7 -4.73 2.72 14.35
CA GLY A 7 -5.41 3.70 13.51
C GLY A 7 -4.52 4.89 13.23
N GLY A 8 -4.87 5.65 12.21
CA GLY A 8 -4.15 6.84 11.82
C GLY A 8 -5.04 7.80 11.06
N PHE A 9 -4.63 9.06 11.10
CA PHE A 9 -5.24 10.15 10.35
C PHE A 9 -4.14 10.99 9.72
N THR A 10 -4.30 11.28 8.44
CA THR A 10 -3.41 12.17 7.68
C THR A 10 -4.25 13.24 7.01
N PHE A 11 -3.84 14.49 7.17
CA PHE A 11 -4.37 15.63 6.44
C PHE A 11 -3.22 16.28 5.69
N GLU A 12 -3.39 16.48 4.38
CA GLU A 12 -2.41 17.11 3.53
C GLU A 12 -3.05 18.26 2.75
N TYR A 13 -2.33 19.36 2.69
CA TYR A 13 -2.60 20.47 1.80
C TYR A 13 -1.33 20.81 1.05
N PHE A 14 -1.38 20.75 -0.26
CA PHE A 14 -0.24 21.12 -1.09
C PHE A 14 -0.65 21.79 -2.39
N MET A 15 0.28 22.55 -2.93
CA MET A 15 0.16 23.18 -4.24
C MET A 15 1.11 22.46 -5.20
N ARG A 16 0.61 22.14 -6.38
CA ARG A 16 1.40 21.47 -7.41
C ARG A 16 1.22 22.16 -8.76
N ASN A 17 2.33 22.40 -9.46
CA ASN A 17 2.29 22.81 -10.86
C ASN A 17 2.20 21.55 -11.71
N VAL A 18 1.18 21.47 -12.53
CA VAL A 18 0.94 20.34 -13.43
C VAL A 18 0.92 20.88 -14.87
N ALA A 19 1.67 20.24 -15.74
CA ALA A 19 1.56 20.47 -17.18
C ALA A 19 0.34 19.69 -17.68
N LEU A 20 -0.61 20.37 -18.30
CA LEU A 20 -1.78 19.74 -18.90
C LEU A 20 -1.43 19.26 -20.30
N PRO A 21 -1.66 17.97 -20.64
CA PRO A 21 -1.62 17.54 -22.02
C PRO A 21 -2.78 18.19 -22.78
N MET A 22 -2.49 18.98 -23.79
CA MET A 22 -3.46 19.50 -24.74
C MET A 22 -3.30 18.75 -26.07
N GLU A 23 -4.36 18.68 -26.88
CA GLU A 23 -4.27 18.11 -28.24
C GLU A 23 -3.24 18.84 -29.11
N ASP A 24 -3.03 20.14 -28.86
CA ASP A 24 -1.98 20.90 -29.51
C ASP A 24 -0.68 20.83 -28.69
N LEU A 25 0.27 20.02 -29.14
CA LEU A 25 1.57 19.75 -28.52
C LEU A 25 2.50 20.99 -28.45
N SER A 26 2.08 22.16 -28.96
CA SER A 26 2.91 23.36 -28.99
C SER A 26 2.94 24.18 -27.70
N ALA A 27 2.03 23.94 -26.76
CA ALA A 27 1.97 24.63 -25.46
C ALA A 27 1.51 23.72 -24.34
N PHE A 28 2.37 23.50 -23.34
CA PHE A 28 2.00 22.86 -22.07
C PHE A 28 1.84 23.95 -21.00
N PRO A 29 0.67 24.56 -20.82
CA PRO A 29 0.50 25.55 -19.77
C PRO A 29 0.67 24.84 -18.42
N ALA A 30 1.61 25.31 -17.62
CA ALA A 30 1.74 24.89 -16.24
C ALA A 30 0.62 25.55 -15.43
N VAL A 31 -0.29 24.74 -14.92
CA VAL A 31 -1.39 25.20 -14.06
C VAL A 31 -1.12 24.81 -12.64
N GLN A 32 -1.28 25.78 -11.73
CA GLN A 32 -1.17 25.51 -10.31
C GLN A 32 -2.50 24.98 -9.79
N ILE A 33 -2.47 23.78 -9.22
CA ILE A 33 -3.62 23.17 -8.55
C ILE A 33 -3.37 23.09 -7.06
N LYS A 34 -4.42 23.32 -6.28
CA LYS A 34 -4.42 23.11 -4.83
C LYS A 34 -5.13 21.81 -4.51
N VAL A 35 -4.48 20.99 -3.71
CA VAL A 35 -4.97 19.66 -3.34
C VAL A 35 -5.17 19.59 -1.84
N TYR A 36 -6.34 19.09 -1.44
CA TYR A 36 -6.65 18.71 -0.06
C TYR A 36 -6.86 17.21 -0.03
N SER A 37 -6.13 16.52 0.82
CA SER A 37 -6.34 15.10 1.05
C SER A 37 -6.55 14.82 2.53
N GLN A 38 -7.46 13.89 2.80
CA GLN A 38 -7.73 13.36 4.12
C GLN A 38 -7.71 11.84 4.01
N ASP A 39 -7.00 11.20 4.91
CA ASP A 39 -6.90 9.74 4.99
C ASP A 39 -7.10 9.34 6.45
N LEU A 40 -8.14 8.60 6.72
CA LEU A 40 -8.48 8.04 8.02
C LEU A 40 -8.53 6.53 7.90
N TRP A 41 -7.81 5.83 8.74
CA TRP A 41 -7.89 4.38 8.80
C TRP A 41 -7.92 3.87 10.23
N GLY A 42 -8.56 2.74 10.44
CA GLY A 42 -8.59 2.03 11.71
C GLY A 42 -8.59 0.53 11.47
N GLY A 43 -7.96 -0.22 12.36
CA GLY A 43 -7.84 -1.66 12.25
C GLY A 43 -7.85 -2.36 13.60
N TYR A 44 -8.27 -3.61 13.56
CA TYR A 44 -8.29 -4.51 14.70
C TYR A 44 -7.60 -5.82 14.36
N GLN A 45 -6.74 -6.29 15.29
CA GLN A 45 -6.02 -7.55 15.13
C GLN A 45 -6.56 -8.59 16.10
N ILE A 46 -6.86 -9.77 15.57
CA ILE A 46 -7.32 -10.95 16.31
C ILE A 46 -6.18 -11.96 16.29
N PRO A 47 -5.52 -12.25 17.42
CA PRO A 47 -4.51 -13.31 17.47
C PRO A 47 -5.18 -14.67 17.23
N VAL A 48 -4.63 -15.46 16.31
CA VAL A 48 -5.16 -16.78 15.93
C VAL A 48 -4.43 -17.90 16.65
N SER A 49 -3.15 -17.70 16.95
CA SER A 49 -2.33 -18.68 17.67
C SER A 49 -1.57 -18.02 18.79
N ALA A 50 -1.79 -18.52 20.00
CA ALA A 50 -0.92 -18.31 21.15
C ALA A 50 0.11 -19.45 21.18
N ASN A 51 0.99 -19.52 20.17
CA ASN A 51 2.16 -20.38 20.31
C ASN A 51 3.04 -19.80 21.41
N SER A 52 3.52 -20.68 22.29
CA SER A 52 4.45 -20.37 23.37
C SER A 52 5.81 -19.84 22.86
N ASP A 53 6.02 -19.81 21.55
CA ASP A 53 7.20 -19.25 20.92
C ASP A 53 6.91 -17.77 20.62
N GLU A 54 7.46 -16.86 21.43
CA GLU A 54 7.27 -15.40 21.31
C GLU A 54 7.71 -14.83 19.94
N ARG A 55 8.45 -15.63 19.14
CA ARG A 55 8.96 -15.26 17.83
C ARG A 55 7.97 -15.49 16.69
N ILE A 56 6.85 -16.15 16.93
CA ILE A 56 5.84 -16.47 15.91
C ILE A 56 4.52 -15.81 16.28
N SER A 57 4.04 -14.93 15.42
CA SER A 57 2.77 -14.25 15.57
C SER A 57 1.88 -14.53 14.36
N SER A 58 0.68 -15.07 14.60
CA SER A 58 -0.34 -15.30 13.58
C SER A 58 -1.59 -14.52 13.97
N ASN A 59 -2.05 -13.64 13.08
CA ASN A 59 -3.15 -12.73 13.33
C ASN A 59 -4.09 -12.64 12.14
N ILE A 60 -5.37 -12.45 12.41
CA ILE A 60 -6.33 -11.92 11.45
C ILE A 60 -6.41 -10.41 11.68
N ALA A 61 -6.25 -9.63 10.62
CA ALA A 61 -6.38 -8.19 10.65
C ALA A 61 -7.64 -7.76 9.89
N LEU A 62 -8.43 -6.87 10.50
CA LEU A 62 -9.56 -6.21 9.89
C LEU A 62 -9.25 -4.71 9.83
N ILE A 63 -9.35 -4.08 8.67
CA ILE A 63 -8.98 -2.68 8.47
C ILE A 63 -10.08 -1.98 7.70
N GLY A 64 -10.50 -0.82 8.19
CA GLY A 64 -11.35 0.14 7.49
C GLY A 64 -10.54 1.39 7.14
N ARG A 65 -10.73 1.95 5.94
CA ARG A 65 -10.06 3.16 5.48
C ARG A 65 -11.03 4.06 4.74
N PHE A 66 -11.02 5.32 5.07
CA PHE A 66 -11.71 6.39 4.37
C PHE A 66 -10.69 7.37 3.81
N GLN A 67 -10.85 7.72 2.54
CA GLN A 67 -10.03 8.74 1.89
C GLN A 67 -10.93 9.76 1.21
N ASN A 68 -10.62 11.03 1.40
CA ASN A 68 -11.22 12.16 0.69
C ASN A 68 -10.13 12.91 -0.04
N TYR A 69 -10.33 13.17 -1.31
CA TYR A 69 -9.40 13.89 -2.16
C TYR A 69 -10.14 15.00 -2.90
N GLN A 70 -9.74 16.25 -2.71
CA GLN A 70 -10.39 17.41 -3.29
C GLN A 70 -9.36 18.27 -4.03
N TYR A 71 -9.76 18.70 -5.20
CA TYR A 71 -9.01 19.67 -5.98
C TYR A 71 -9.72 21.03 -5.88
N LYS A 72 -8.99 22.06 -5.45
CA LYS A 72 -9.41 23.47 -5.56
C LYS A 72 -8.62 24.12 -6.68
N ASP A 73 -9.26 25.06 -7.34
CA ASP A 73 -8.68 25.80 -8.46
C ASP A 73 -8.22 24.87 -9.60
N SER A 74 -9.03 23.81 -9.87
CA SER A 74 -8.81 23.01 -11.07
C SER A 74 -8.98 23.92 -12.30
N PRO A 75 -8.08 23.78 -13.30
CA PRO A 75 -8.18 24.57 -14.52
C PRO A 75 -9.55 24.32 -15.19
N GLY A 76 -10.14 25.37 -15.74
CA GLY A 76 -11.38 25.27 -16.51
C GLY A 76 -11.27 24.40 -17.76
N ILE A 77 -10.06 24.01 -18.14
CA ILE A 77 -9.69 23.14 -19.26
C ILE A 77 -9.18 21.83 -18.68
N ASP A 78 -10.08 20.97 -18.21
CA ASP A 78 -9.77 19.58 -17.81
C ASP A 78 -10.55 18.62 -18.72
N GLU A 79 -10.20 18.60 -20.01
CA GLU A 79 -10.86 17.77 -21.03
C GLU A 79 -10.89 16.29 -20.67
N PHE A 80 -9.87 15.82 -20.00
CA PHE A 80 -9.73 14.40 -19.59
C PHE A 80 -10.20 14.11 -18.17
N ASN A 81 -10.74 15.12 -17.47
CA ASN A 81 -11.24 14.97 -16.10
C ASN A 81 -10.25 14.38 -15.10
N TYR A 82 -8.98 14.76 -15.19
CA TYR A 82 -7.93 14.29 -14.28
C TYR A 82 -8.10 14.80 -12.84
N PHE A 83 -8.64 16.03 -12.69
CA PHE A 83 -8.74 16.73 -11.41
C PHE A 83 -10.12 16.63 -10.78
N ARG A 84 -10.68 15.41 -10.76
CA ARG A 84 -11.97 15.18 -10.10
C ARG A 84 -11.77 14.75 -8.65
N ALA A 85 -12.50 15.44 -7.76
CA ALA A 85 -12.61 15.04 -6.37
C ALA A 85 -13.18 13.62 -6.25
N TYR A 86 -12.70 12.87 -5.26
CA TYR A 86 -13.23 11.55 -4.96
C TYR A 86 -13.24 11.27 -3.46
N ASN A 87 -14.15 10.40 -3.07
CA ASN A 87 -14.16 9.74 -1.77
C ASN A 87 -13.99 8.24 -1.96
N SER A 88 -13.24 7.58 -1.12
CA SER A 88 -13.16 6.13 -1.11
C SER A 88 -13.40 5.55 0.28
N PHE A 89 -14.13 4.46 0.32
CA PHE A 89 -14.32 3.61 1.50
C PHE A 89 -13.80 2.24 1.17
N LEU A 90 -12.81 1.77 1.92
CA LEU A 90 -12.19 0.47 1.74
C LEU A 90 -12.29 -0.32 3.03
N ALA A 91 -12.65 -1.59 2.92
CA ALA A 91 -12.58 -2.56 4.00
C ALA A 91 -11.67 -3.72 3.57
N SER A 92 -10.77 -4.11 4.45
CA SER A 92 -9.83 -5.20 4.19
C SER A 92 -9.86 -6.21 5.32
N ALA A 93 -9.78 -7.48 4.96
CA ALA A 93 -9.57 -8.58 5.88
C ALA A 93 -8.36 -9.39 5.42
N GLY A 94 -7.47 -9.73 6.35
CA GLY A 94 -6.26 -10.47 5.99
C GLY A 94 -5.75 -11.35 7.12
N PHE A 95 -5.04 -12.40 6.72
CA PHE A 95 -4.27 -13.26 7.61
C PHE A 95 -2.79 -12.88 7.47
N ILE A 96 -2.11 -12.73 8.60
CA ILE A 96 -0.69 -12.37 8.66
C ILE A 96 -0.02 -13.33 9.63
N GLN A 97 0.97 -14.06 9.14
CA GLN A 97 1.90 -14.83 9.97
C GLN A 97 3.27 -14.18 9.86
N ARG A 98 3.79 -13.76 11.01
CA ARG A 98 5.10 -13.10 11.09
C ARG A 98 6.00 -13.85 12.04
N LYS A 99 7.22 -14.07 11.60
CA LYS A 99 8.34 -14.61 12.36
C LYS A 99 9.47 -13.59 12.32
N PHE A 100 10.38 -13.66 13.29
CA PHE A 100 11.55 -12.80 13.33
C PHE A 100 12.82 -13.64 13.38
N SER A 101 13.80 -13.26 12.59
CA SER A 101 15.17 -13.81 12.62
C SER A 101 16.14 -12.69 12.97
N VAL A 102 16.96 -12.93 13.99
CA VAL A 102 18.04 -12.01 14.35
C VAL A 102 19.16 -12.17 13.34
N GLN A 103 19.47 -11.12 12.60
CA GLN A 103 20.54 -11.08 11.63
C GLN A 103 21.49 -9.93 11.97
N GLN A 104 22.74 -10.00 11.52
CA GLN A 104 23.71 -8.93 11.67
C GLN A 104 24.10 -8.38 10.30
N GLN A 105 24.39 -7.07 10.24
CA GLN A 105 24.95 -6.41 9.05
C GLN A 105 24.04 -6.43 7.80
N VAL A 106 22.70 -6.41 7.97
CA VAL A 106 21.77 -6.37 6.84
C VAL A 106 21.49 -4.93 6.39
N PHE A 107 21.05 -4.06 7.30
CA PHE A 107 20.77 -2.65 7.03
C PHE A 107 21.71 -1.72 7.81
N GLN A 108 22.19 -2.17 8.97
CA GLN A 108 23.09 -1.39 9.83
C GLN A 108 24.35 -2.19 10.13
N TYR A 109 25.48 -1.50 10.11
CA TYR A 109 26.76 -2.13 10.41
C TYR A 109 26.87 -2.42 11.91
N ASP A 110 27.23 -3.66 12.25
CA ASP A 110 27.57 -4.15 13.60
C ASP A 110 26.44 -4.14 14.64
N LEU A 111 25.16 -4.01 14.22
CA LEU A 111 24.00 -4.13 15.09
C LEU A 111 23.17 -5.37 14.75
N PRO A 112 22.67 -6.12 15.77
CA PRO A 112 21.71 -7.18 15.53
C PRO A 112 20.35 -6.57 15.12
N GLU A 113 19.77 -7.09 14.06
CA GLU A 113 18.51 -6.63 13.49
C GLU A 113 17.49 -7.75 13.46
N ASP A 114 16.26 -7.46 13.90
CA ASP A 114 15.13 -8.38 13.79
C ASP A 114 14.52 -8.27 12.38
N ILE A 115 14.85 -9.19 11.50
CA ILE A 115 14.31 -9.25 10.15
C ILE A 115 12.99 -10.05 10.17
N PRO A 116 11.86 -9.41 9.82
CA PRO A 116 10.59 -10.12 9.75
C PRO A 116 10.50 -10.97 8.49
N TYR A 117 10.03 -12.21 8.64
CA TYR A 117 9.72 -13.10 7.54
C TYR A 117 8.40 -13.84 7.80
N GLY A 118 7.82 -14.48 6.80
CA GLY A 118 6.55 -15.18 6.91
C GLY A 118 5.64 -14.92 5.72
N ASN A 119 4.34 -15.00 5.94
CA ASN A 119 3.36 -14.86 4.88
C ASN A 119 2.21 -13.95 5.27
N SER A 120 1.58 -13.37 4.26
CA SER A 120 0.32 -12.65 4.42
C SER A 120 -0.57 -12.82 3.20
N LEU A 121 -1.88 -12.84 3.44
CA LEU A 121 -2.90 -12.82 2.42
C LEU A 121 -3.99 -11.85 2.87
N SER A 122 -4.38 -10.91 2.02
CA SER A 122 -5.47 -9.98 2.32
C SER A 122 -6.39 -9.78 1.13
N LEU A 123 -7.67 -9.60 1.44
CA LEU A 123 -8.72 -9.22 0.51
C LEU A 123 -9.20 -7.83 0.89
N THR A 124 -9.41 -7.00 -0.12
CA THR A 124 -9.94 -5.64 0.05
C THR A 124 -11.16 -5.48 -0.83
N ALA A 125 -12.21 -4.89 -0.29
CA ALA A 125 -13.38 -4.48 -1.05
C ALA A 125 -13.72 -3.03 -0.68
N GLY A 126 -14.35 -2.30 -1.60
CA GLY A 126 -14.74 -0.94 -1.30
C GLY A 126 -15.49 -0.24 -2.42
N LEU A 127 -15.72 1.04 -2.19
CA LEU A 127 -16.44 1.93 -3.08
C LEU A 127 -15.63 3.20 -3.29
N LEU A 128 -15.49 3.60 -4.54
CA LEU A 128 -14.97 4.90 -4.95
C LEU A 128 -16.13 5.75 -5.45
N SER A 129 -16.39 6.87 -4.78
CA SER A 129 -17.38 7.85 -5.22
C SER A 129 -16.67 9.02 -5.90
N ARG A 130 -16.98 9.25 -7.17
CA ARG A 130 -16.39 10.31 -7.99
C ARG A 130 -17.49 11.03 -8.75
N SER A 131 -17.67 12.33 -8.49
CA SER A 131 -18.63 13.24 -9.15
C SER A 131 -20.12 12.84 -9.04
N LYS A 132 -20.63 11.75 -9.05
CA LYS A 132 -21.97 11.17 -8.87
C LYS A 132 -21.96 9.67 -9.16
N GLU A 133 -20.82 9.16 -9.63
CA GLU A 133 -20.65 7.76 -9.93
C GLU A 133 -20.09 7.05 -8.69
N VAL A 134 -20.60 5.89 -8.42
CA VAL A 134 -20.06 5.00 -7.38
C VAL A 134 -19.50 3.78 -8.06
N VAL A 135 -18.19 3.59 -7.93
CA VAL A 135 -17.47 2.51 -8.59
C VAL A 135 -17.01 1.50 -7.53
N PRO A 136 -17.49 0.26 -7.60
CA PRO A 136 -17.01 -0.81 -6.72
C PRO A 136 -15.54 -1.15 -7.01
N TYR A 137 -14.83 -1.55 -5.96
CA TYR A 137 -13.45 -1.98 -6.01
C TYR A 137 -13.28 -3.32 -5.31
N ALA A 138 -12.46 -4.20 -5.88
CA ALA A 138 -11.98 -5.40 -5.20
C ALA A 138 -10.48 -5.56 -5.45
N GLY A 139 -9.78 -6.07 -4.44
CA GLY A 139 -8.34 -6.30 -4.50
C GLY A 139 -7.90 -7.49 -3.67
N ILE A 140 -6.77 -8.07 -4.06
CA ILE A 140 -6.08 -9.13 -3.34
C ILE A 140 -4.61 -8.77 -3.22
N SER A 141 -4.02 -9.06 -2.08
CA SER A 141 -2.58 -8.93 -1.85
C SER A 141 -2.06 -10.16 -1.16
N ALA A 142 -0.96 -10.71 -1.66
CA ALA A 142 -0.25 -11.82 -1.03
C ALA A 142 1.23 -11.46 -0.91
N ALA A 143 1.84 -11.84 0.20
CA ALA A 143 3.28 -11.70 0.39
C ALA A 143 3.84 -12.96 1.05
N TYR A 144 5.06 -13.32 0.66
CA TYR A 144 5.82 -14.40 1.24
C TYR A 144 7.28 -14.01 1.35
N GLY A 145 7.88 -14.23 2.52
CA GLY A 145 9.29 -14.00 2.74
C GLY A 145 9.88 -15.10 3.60
N ASP A 146 11.10 -15.54 3.26
CA ASP A 146 11.78 -16.58 4.01
C ASP A 146 13.31 -16.46 3.90
N PHE A 147 14.00 -17.10 4.84
CA PHE A 147 15.43 -17.29 4.83
C PHE A 147 15.76 -18.66 4.23
N THR A 148 16.65 -18.66 3.26
CA THR A 148 17.17 -19.87 2.60
C THR A 148 18.67 -20.00 2.80
N ASN A 149 19.24 -21.11 2.35
CA ASN A 149 20.68 -21.32 2.39
C ASN A 149 21.48 -20.31 1.56
N ILE A 150 20.84 -19.65 0.59
CA ILE A 150 21.46 -18.66 -0.30
C ILE A 150 21.15 -17.21 0.09
N GLY A 151 20.30 -17.00 1.08
CA GLY A 151 19.93 -15.66 1.56
C GLY A 151 18.45 -15.51 1.88
N TYR A 152 18.06 -14.29 2.14
CA TYR A 152 16.68 -13.88 2.37
C TYR A 152 16.02 -13.49 1.06
N PHE A 153 14.77 -13.86 0.89
CA PHE A 153 13.92 -13.33 -0.16
C PHE A 153 12.55 -12.94 0.39
N ASN A 154 11.98 -11.92 -0.20
CA ASN A 154 10.60 -11.51 0.03
C ASN A 154 9.96 -11.17 -1.32
N ILE A 155 8.77 -11.67 -1.56
CA ILE A 155 7.96 -11.34 -2.74
C ILE A 155 6.57 -10.92 -2.29
N LYS A 156 6.05 -9.85 -2.90
CA LYS A 156 4.71 -9.35 -2.68
C LYS A 156 4.03 -9.15 -4.02
N ALA A 157 2.84 -9.73 -4.18
CA ALA A 157 2.00 -9.54 -5.35
C ALA A 157 0.68 -8.90 -4.93
N GLN A 158 0.20 -7.95 -5.72
CA GLN A 158 -1.04 -7.23 -5.50
C GLN A 158 -1.80 -7.13 -6.81
N PHE A 159 -3.09 -7.35 -6.74
CA PHE A 159 -4.01 -7.13 -7.86
C PHE A 159 -5.23 -6.37 -7.34
N GLY A 160 -5.70 -5.41 -8.12
CA GLY A 160 -6.89 -4.64 -7.81
C GLY A 160 -7.65 -4.24 -9.06
N ARG A 161 -8.97 -4.20 -8.94
CA ARG A 161 -9.87 -3.90 -10.04
C ARG A 161 -10.99 -2.97 -9.60
N PHE A 162 -11.25 -1.95 -10.42
CA PHE A 162 -12.45 -1.13 -10.35
C PHE A 162 -13.48 -1.63 -11.34
N PHE A 163 -14.72 -1.80 -10.90
CA PHE A 163 -15.83 -2.28 -11.71
C PHE A 163 -16.69 -1.09 -12.15
N ASN A 164 -16.53 -0.67 -13.40
CA ASN A 164 -17.35 0.38 -14.00
C ASN A 164 -17.97 -0.15 -15.31
N GLU A 165 -19.30 -0.02 -15.44
CA GLU A 165 -20.04 -0.53 -16.60
C GLU A 165 -19.78 0.28 -17.87
N GLU A 166 -19.52 1.60 -17.76
CA GLU A 166 -19.39 2.50 -18.91
C GLU A 166 -17.97 2.72 -19.41
N GLN A 167 -16.96 2.33 -18.64
CA GLN A 167 -15.55 2.52 -19.01
C GLN A 167 -14.79 1.20 -18.86
N ILE A 168 -13.72 1.07 -19.64
CA ILE A 168 -12.79 -0.05 -19.55
C ILE A 168 -12.42 -0.31 -18.09
N ASN A 169 -12.68 -1.50 -17.60
CA ASN A 169 -12.26 -1.95 -16.27
C ASN A 169 -10.80 -1.57 -16.03
N ARG A 170 -10.54 -0.84 -14.94
CA ARG A 170 -9.17 -0.42 -14.60
C ARG A 170 -8.58 -1.45 -13.66
N ASP A 171 -7.66 -2.21 -14.18
CA ASP A 171 -6.91 -3.21 -13.45
C ASP A 171 -5.54 -2.65 -13.08
N ALA A 172 -5.08 -2.96 -11.88
CA ALA A 172 -3.72 -2.68 -11.44
C ALA A 172 -3.09 -3.95 -10.90
N PHE A 173 -1.92 -4.28 -11.40
CA PHE A 173 -1.10 -5.38 -10.92
C PHE A 173 0.27 -4.86 -10.52
N ARG A 174 0.76 -5.28 -9.35
CA ARG A 174 2.08 -4.91 -8.85
C ARG A 174 2.76 -6.12 -8.23
N VAL A 175 4.03 -6.28 -8.54
CA VAL A 175 4.92 -7.24 -7.88
C VAL A 175 6.13 -6.49 -7.35
N ASP A 176 6.43 -6.69 -6.09
CA ASP A 176 7.63 -6.19 -5.42
C ASP A 176 8.46 -7.40 -4.97
N GLY A 177 9.78 -7.36 -5.18
CA GLY A 177 10.70 -8.38 -4.72
C GLY A 177 11.89 -7.77 -4.01
N THR A 178 12.32 -8.38 -2.92
CA THR A 178 13.54 -8.04 -2.19
C THR A 178 14.36 -9.30 -1.99
N TYR A 179 15.64 -9.22 -2.29
CA TYR A 179 16.58 -10.31 -2.08
C TYR A 179 17.91 -9.77 -1.53
N PHE A 180 18.47 -10.46 -0.56
CA PHE A 180 19.85 -10.24 -0.13
C PHE A 180 20.53 -11.58 0.21
N THR A 181 21.81 -11.70 -0.15
CA THR A 181 22.62 -12.90 0.08
C THR A 181 23.00 -13.02 1.56
N ASN A 182 23.29 -14.24 2.00
CA ASN A 182 24.00 -14.43 3.26
C ASN A 182 25.37 -13.77 3.21
N LEU A 183 25.88 -13.33 4.37
CA LEU A 183 27.24 -12.83 4.48
C LEU A 183 28.22 -13.90 3.99
N MET A 184 29.02 -13.56 3.00
CA MET A 184 30.11 -14.39 2.55
C MET A 184 31.36 -14.03 3.35
N ASP A 185 31.85 -14.93 4.20
CA ASP A 185 33.15 -14.81 4.83
C ASP A 185 34.25 -15.00 3.77
N TRP A 186 34.63 -13.92 3.12
CA TRP A 186 35.85 -13.93 2.28
C TRP A 186 37.05 -13.86 3.19
N LYS A 187 37.61 -15.02 3.53
CA LYS A 187 38.95 -15.09 4.09
C LYS A 187 39.91 -14.80 2.95
N PHE A 188 40.39 -13.57 2.85
CA PHE A 188 41.60 -13.28 2.08
C PHE A 188 42.78 -13.94 2.83
N ALA A 189 43.33 -15.01 2.27
CA ALA A 189 44.56 -15.63 2.72
C ALA A 189 45.77 -14.80 2.24
#